data_664823bbb1a2fb53a3d1899c41bbdae2
#
_entry.id   664823bbb1a2fb53a3d1899c41bbdae2
#
_cell.length_a   1.000
_cell.length_b   1.000
_cell.length_c   1.000
_cell.angle_alpha   90.00
_cell.angle_beta   90.00
_cell.angle_gamma   90.00
#
_symmetry.space_group_name_H-M   'P 1'
#
loop_
_entity.id
_entity.type
_entity.pdbx_description
1 polymer ?
#
loop_
_entity_poly.entity_id
_entity_poly.type
_entity_poly.pdbx_seq_one_letter_code
_entity_poly.pdbx_strand_id
1 'polypeptide(L)'
;MGPGRAAEVIREGLYRGADNGYLLTDRAFAGADTLATSYALATAIRKIGDYDIIIGGRQAIDGDTAQVGPQIAEKLHLPQVSYVAEIAVENKAVTVKRLLEDGYMTIKVQTPCLLTCVKELNDARYMSVGGIMECYNKPLEIYNYETLKDDPPHRRGYHRPERLSHECVQVLLSPGEGRRYDDGGRRQGDRRE
;
A
#
# COMPACT_ATOMS: atom_id res chain seq x y z
N MET A 1 -6.72 8.83 7.18
CA MET A 1 -7.75 9.87 6.98
C MET A 1 -9.01 9.44 7.72
N GLY A 2 -9.59 10.34 8.52
CA GLY A 2 -10.76 9.99 9.32
C GLY A 2 -11.18 11.10 10.27
N PRO A 3 -12.22 10.88 11.09
CA PRO A 3 -12.65 11.86 12.10
C PRO A 3 -11.56 12.05 13.17
N GLY A 4 -11.63 13.15 13.94
CA GLY A 4 -10.61 13.46 14.95
C GLY A 4 -10.30 12.34 15.94
N ARG A 5 -11.30 11.50 16.30
CA ARG A 5 -11.10 10.30 17.15
C ARG A 5 -10.16 9.25 16.52
N ALA A 6 -9.91 9.30 15.22
CA ALA A 6 -8.95 8.40 14.57
C ALA A 6 -7.50 8.64 15.03
N ALA A 7 -7.23 9.73 15.78
CA ALA A 7 -5.96 9.94 16.45
C ALA A 7 -5.58 8.76 17.36
N GLU A 8 -6.54 8.12 18.02
CA GLU A 8 -6.30 6.97 18.87
C GLU A 8 -5.73 5.78 18.08
N VAL A 9 -6.25 5.54 16.88
CA VAL A 9 -5.74 4.48 15.99
C VAL A 9 -4.30 4.76 15.57
N ILE A 10 -3.95 6.04 15.33
CA ILE A 10 -2.58 6.41 14.99
C ILE A 10 -1.65 6.21 16.20
N ARG A 11 -2.12 6.53 17.41
CA ARG A 11 -1.38 6.24 18.64
C ARG A 11 -1.08 4.76 18.81
N GLU A 12 -2.01 3.88 18.37
CA GLU A 12 -1.72 2.44 18.32
C GLU A 12 -0.49 2.09 17.47
N GLY A 13 -0.31 2.74 16.34
CA GLY A 13 0.90 2.61 15.53
C GLY A 13 2.14 3.13 16.26
N LEU A 14 2.02 4.30 16.92
CA LEU A 14 3.14 4.95 17.60
C LEU A 14 3.66 4.11 18.79
N TYR A 15 2.81 3.52 19.61
CA TYR A 15 3.28 2.66 20.69
C TYR A 15 3.75 1.27 20.24
N ARG A 16 3.40 0.85 19.02
CA ARG A 16 3.93 -0.37 18.38
C ARG A 16 5.26 -0.14 17.67
N GLY A 17 5.76 1.10 17.65
CA GLY A 17 7.10 1.43 17.19
C GLY A 17 7.20 2.36 15.98
N ALA A 18 6.10 2.96 15.53
CA ALA A 18 6.17 4.04 14.56
C ALA A 18 6.76 5.30 15.20
N ASP A 19 7.47 6.11 14.41
CA ASP A 19 8.16 7.32 14.90
C ASP A 19 7.28 8.56 14.80
N ASN A 20 6.52 8.69 13.71
CA ASN A 20 5.65 9.84 13.44
C ASN A 20 4.23 9.39 13.12
N GLY A 21 3.25 10.23 13.45
CA GLY A 21 1.85 10.02 13.11
C GLY A 21 1.29 11.19 12.31
N TYR A 22 0.48 10.92 11.30
CA TYR A 22 -0.18 11.93 10.48
C TYR A 22 -1.67 11.64 10.38
N LEU A 23 -2.49 12.58 10.81
CA LEU A 23 -3.94 12.47 10.74
C LEU A 23 -4.50 13.47 9.73
N LEU A 24 -5.11 12.97 8.67
CA LEU A 24 -5.92 13.80 7.78
C LEU A 24 -7.35 13.85 8.31
N THR A 25 -7.77 15.01 8.78
CA THR A 25 -9.10 15.19 9.33
C THR A 25 -9.65 16.57 8.96
N ASP A 26 -10.76 16.55 8.26
CA ASP A 26 -11.54 17.75 7.95
C ASP A 26 -12.96 17.31 7.58
N ARG A 27 -13.93 18.18 7.80
CA ARG A 27 -15.31 17.96 7.37
C ARG A 27 -15.43 17.90 5.83
N ALA A 28 -14.54 18.59 5.12
CA ALA A 28 -14.46 18.56 3.66
C ALA A 28 -14.12 17.18 3.09
N PHE A 29 -13.51 16.30 3.88
CA PHE A 29 -13.19 14.92 3.46
C PHE A 29 -14.33 13.93 3.72
N ALA A 30 -15.41 14.37 4.39
CA ALA A 30 -16.52 13.48 4.71
C ALA A 30 -17.29 13.08 3.45
N GLY A 31 -17.59 11.77 3.32
CA GLY A 31 -18.29 11.23 2.15
C GLY A 31 -17.44 11.13 0.87
N ALA A 32 -16.12 11.29 0.97
CA ALA A 32 -15.22 11.12 -0.17
C ALA A 32 -15.27 9.68 -0.71
N ASP A 33 -15.36 9.56 -2.02
CA ASP A 33 -15.20 8.30 -2.75
C ASP A 33 -13.72 7.83 -2.77
N THR A 34 -13.44 6.71 -3.42
CA THR A 34 -12.08 6.17 -3.51
C THR A 34 -11.13 7.10 -4.26
N LEU A 35 -11.64 7.83 -5.27
CA LEU A 35 -10.84 8.75 -6.07
C LEU A 35 -10.43 9.98 -5.26
N ALA A 36 -11.37 10.62 -4.57
CA ALA A 36 -11.12 11.77 -3.70
C ALA A 36 -10.23 11.38 -2.50
N THR A 37 -10.50 10.22 -1.89
CA THR A 37 -9.68 9.67 -0.79
C THR A 37 -8.24 9.46 -1.23
N SER A 38 -8.02 8.80 -2.38
CA SER A 38 -6.67 8.56 -2.89
C SER A 38 -5.94 9.85 -3.26
N TYR A 39 -6.68 10.87 -3.74
CA TYR A 39 -6.11 12.18 -4.04
C TYR A 39 -5.62 12.90 -2.79
N ALA A 40 -6.45 12.97 -1.75
CA ALA A 40 -6.09 13.58 -0.48
C ALA A 40 -4.89 12.88 0.18
N LEU A 41 -4.88 11.53 0.17
CA LEU A 41 -3.78 10.75 0.72
C LEU A 41 -2.49 10.91 -0.09
N ALA A 42 -2.54 10.90 -1.42
CA ALA A 42 -1.37 11.13 -2.26
C ALA A 42 -0.77 12.53 -2.06
N THR A 43 -1.62 13.55 -1.88
CA THR A 43 -1.18 14.92 -1.56
C THR A 43 -0.48 14.97 -0.21
N ALA A 44 -1.04 14.34 0.81
CA ALA A 44 -0.39 14.27 2.12
C ALA A 44 0.94 13.51 2.09
N ILE A 45 1.01 12.40 1.36
CA ILE A 45 2.26 11.63 1.20
C ILE A 45 3.34 12.46 0.51
N ARG A 46 2.99 13.24 -0.53
CA ARG A 46 3.95 14.16 -1.16
C ARG A 46 4.47 15.22 -0.19
N LYS A 47 3.59 15.74 0.67
CA LYS A 47 3.96 16.74 1.67
C LYS A 47 4.89 16.15 2.75
N ILE A 48 4.69 14.90 3.15
CA ILE A 48 5.57 14.18 4.07
C ILE A 48 6.94 13.98 3.42
N GLY A 49 6.97 13.59 2.14
CA GLY A 49 8.22 13.34 1.40
C GLY A 49 9.07 12.18 1.95
N ASP A 50 10.25 11.98 1.36
CA ASP A 50 11.31 11.08 1.84
C ASP A 50 10.86 9.66 2.24
N TYR A 51 10.21 8.97 1.33
CA TYR A 51 9.81 7.58 1.52
C TYR A 51 10.44 6.65 0.47
N ASP A 52 10.87 5.47 0.90
CA ASP A 52 11.33 4.39 0.03
C ASP A 52 10.21 3.41 -0.29
N ILE A 53 9.36 3.09 0.70
CA ILE A 53 8.28 2.13 0.54
C ILE A 53 7.01 2.69 1.19
N ILE A 54 5.93 2.72 0.43
CA ILE A 54 4.59 3.01 0.95
C ILE A 54 3.86 1.68 1.14
N ILE A 55 3.44 1.40 2.37
CA ILE A 55 2.70 0.19 2.70
C ILE A 55 1.25 0.55 3.02
N GLY A 56 0.32 -0.09 2.33
CA GLY A 56 -1.11 0.00 2.59
C GLY A 56 -1.72 -1.35 2.88
N GLY A 57 -2.90 -1.36 3.47
CA GLY A 57 -3.73 -2.56 3.54
C GLY A 57 -4.31 -2.93 2.18
N ARG A 58 -4.74 -4.18 2.04
CA ARG A 58 -5.38 -4.70 0.82
C ARG A 58 -6.61 -3.88 0.44
N GLN A 59 -7.54 -3.71 1.38
CA GLN A 59 -8.82 -3.04 1.17
C GLN A 59 -9.52 -2.71 2.48
N ALA A 60 -10.47 -1.79 2.45
CA ALA A 60 -11.39 -1.57 3.56
C ALA A 60 -12.45 -2.68 3.60
N ILE A 61 -12.85 -3.08 4.80
CA ILE A 61 -13.79 -4.20 5.01
C ILE A 61 -15.23 -3.84 4.63
N ASP A 62 -15.57 -2.56 4.73
CA ASP A 62 -16.90 -2.03 4.46
C ASP A 62 -17.16 -1.76 2.97
N GLY A 63 -16.21 -1.14 2.30
CA GLY A 63 -16.33 -0.76 0.89
C GLY A 63 -15.82 -1.81 -0.10
N ASP A 64 -14.94 -2.69 0.31
CA ASP A 64 -14.37 -3.84 -0.42
C ASP A 64 -13.87 -3.56 -1.84
N THR A 65 -13.45 -2.32 -2.13
CA THR A 65 -13.09 -1.88 -3.48
C THR A 65 -11.65 -2.17 -3.88
N ALA A 66 -10.73 -2.29 -2.92
CA ALA A 66 -9.28 -2.46 -3.11
C ALA A 66 -8.61 -1.41 -4.05
N GLN A 67 -9.24 -0.25 -4.24
CA GLN A 67 -8.83 0.73 -5.25
C GLN A 67 -7.88 1.81 -4.72
N VAL A 68 -7.97 2.17 -3.44
CA VAL A 68 -7.28 3.35 -2.88
C VAL A 68 -5.76 3.22 -3.00
N GLY A 69 -5.19 2.06 -2.66
CA GLY A 69 -3.74 1.83 -2.78
C GLY A 69 -3.21 2.03 -4.20
N PRO A 70 -3.72 1.28 -5.20
CA PRO A 70 -3.35 1.45 -6.61
C PRO A 70 -3.55 2.88 -7.13
N GLN A 71 -4.64 3.55 -6.75
CA GLN A 71 -4.89 4.95 -7.13
C GLN A 71 -3.88 5.93 -6.54
N ILE A 72 -3.41 5.70 -5.30
CA ILE A 72 -2.34 6.49 -4.69
C ILE A 72 -1.05 6.30 -5.48
N ALA A 73 -0.70 5.06 -5.82
CA ALA A 73 0.50 4.76 -6.58
C ALA A 73 0.50 5.45 -7.95
N GLU A 74 -0.63 5.42 -8.67
CA GLU A 74 -0.79 6.11 -9.95
C GLU A 74 -0.60 7.64 -9.80
N LYS A 75 -1.19 8.24 -8.75
CA LYS A 75 -1.07 9.68 -8.49
C LYS A 75 0.34 10.11 -8.07
N LEU A 76 1.11 9.20 -7.47
CA LEU A 76 2.51 9.41 -7.09
C LEU A 76 3.48 8.95 -8.17
N HIS A 77 3.00 8.36 -9.26
CA HIS A 77 3.81 7.76 -10.33
C HIS A 77 4.79 6.71 -9.82
N LEU A 78 4.32 5.85 -8.90
CA LEU A 78 5.11 4.79 -8.30
C LEU A 78 4.73 3.42 -8.86
N PRO A 79 5.71 2.52 -9.04
CA PRO A 79 5.40 1.11 -9.25
C PRO A 79 4.66 0.56 -8.03
N GLN A 80 3.69 -0.34 -8.27
CA GLN A 80 2.91 -0.92 -7.19
C GLN A 80 2.74 -2.43 -7.34
N VAL A 81 2.67 -3.13 -6.20
CA VAL A 81 2.27 -4.54 -6.15
C VAL A 81 1.18 -4.71 -5.09
N SER A 82 0.11 -5.41 -5.48
CA SER A 82 -0.99 -5.74 -4.58
C SER A 82 -0.93 -7.18 -4.09
N TYR A 83 -1.64 -7.48 -2.99
CA TYR A 83 -1.73 -8.80 -2.35
C TYR A 83 -0.37 -9.34 -1.90
N VAL A 84 0.48 -8.50 -1.33
CA VAL A 84 1.83 -8.87 -0.88
C VAL A 84 1.75 -9.63 0.44
N ALA A 85 2.30 -10.86 0.44
CA ALA A 85 2.36 -11.74 1.61
C ALA A 85 3.78 -11.87 2.20
N GLU A 86 4.82 -11.61 1.42
CA GLU A 86 6.20 -11.62 1.91
C GLU A 86 6.99 -10.47 1.26
N ILE A 87 7.90 -9.88 2.03
CA ILE A 87 8.77 -8.77 1.58
C ILE A 87 10.21 -9.10 1.98
N ALA A 88 11.12 -9.03 1.01
CA ALA A 88 12.56 -9.05 1.23
C ALA A 88 13.17 -7.80 0.59
N VAL A 89 13.96 -7.06 1.35
CA VAL A 89 14.61 -5.82 0.90
C VAL A 89 16.08 -6.08 0.63
N GLU A 90 16.52 -5.76 -0.58
CA GLU A 90 17.91 -5.88 -1.01
C GLU A 90 18.38 -4.57 -1.66
N ASN A 91 19.19 -3.78 -0.94
CA ASN A 91 19.65 -2.47 -1.40
C ASN A 91 18.47 -1.54 -1.75
N LYS A 92 18.38 -1.15 -3.04
CA LYS A 92 17.32 -0.28 -3.59
C LYS A 92 16.22 -1.06 -4.30
N ALA A 93 16.13 -2.36 -4.09
CA ALA A 93 15.10 -3.21 -4.70
C ALA A 93 14.38 -4.00 -3.62
N VAL A 94 13.11 -4.26 -3.86
CA VAL A 94 12.25 -5.04 -2.98
C VAL A 94 11.75 -6.24 -3.76
N THR A 95 12.01 -7.42 -3.22
CA THR A 95 11.47 -8.68 -3.73
C THR A 95 10.24 -9.04 -2.92
N VAL A 96 9.10 -9.21 -3.56
CA VAL A 96 7.82 -9.49 -2.89
C VAL A 96 7.19 -10.77 -3.43
N LYS A 97 6.47 -11.50 -2.57
CA LYS A 97 5.56 -12.55 -2.99
C LYS A 97 4.14 -12.02 -3.01
N ARG A 98 3.56 -11.97 -4.20
CA ARG A 98 2.17 -11.64 -4.42
C ARG A 98 1.32 -12.90 -4.42
N LEU A 99 0.26 -12.93 -3.63
CA LEU A 99 -0.71 -14.01 -3.64
C LEU A 99 -1.60 -13.95 -4.88
N LEU A 100 -1.86 -15.12 -5.44
CA LEU A 100 -2.81 -15.38 -6.51
C LEU A 100 -3.78 -16.47 -6.04
N GLU A 101 -4.84 -16.72 -6.80
CA GLU A 101 -5.84 -17.75 -6.46
C GLU A 101 -5.23 -19.16 -6.41
N ASP A 102 -4.30 -19.47 -7.32
CA ASP A 102 -3.68 -20.80 -7.46
C ASP A 102 -2.20 -20.85 -7.04
N GLY A 103 -1.73 -19.85 -6.26
CA GLY A 103 -0.33 -19.84 -5.84
C GLY A 103 0.22 -18.45 -5.54
N TYR A 104 1.48 -18.22 -5.87
CA TYR A 104 2.13 -16.93 -5.66
C TYR A 104 3.03 -16.56 -6.84
N MET A 105 3.26 -15.27 -6.98
CA MET A 105 4.17 -14.70 -7.96
C MET A 105 5.27 -13.92 -7.24
N THR A 106 6.53 -14.21 -7.53
CA THR A 106 7.65 -13.42 -7.02
C THR A 106 7.94 -12.25 -7.97
N ILE A 107 7.91 -11.04 -7.42
CA ILE A 107 8.08 -9.80 -8.19
C ILE A 107 9.22 -9.01 -7.55
N LYS A 108 10.16 -8.52 -8.36
CA LYS A 108 11.21 -7.58 -7.94
C LYS A 108 10.85 -6.18 -8.40
N VAL A 109 10.81 -5.25 -7.46
CA VAL A 109 10.41 -3.84 -7.68
C VAL A 109 11.51 -2.92 -7.18
N GLN A 110 11.77 -1.85 -7.90
CA GLN A 110 12.68 -0.79 -7.45
C GLN A 110 11.96 0.20 -6.52
N THR A 111 12.68 0.72 -5.55
CA THR A 111 12.20 1.81 -4.67
C THR A 111 12.38 3.17 -5.37
N PRO A 112 11.50 4.18 -5.10
CA PRO A 112 10.33 4.09 -4.23
C PRO A 112 9.17 3.30 -4.86
N CYS A 113 8.42 2.57 -4.05
CA CYS A 113 7.29 1.76 -4.51
C CYS A 113 6.12 1.73 -3.51
N LEU A 114 4.94 1.33 -3.98
CA LEU A 114 3.76 1.13 -3.13
C LEU A 114 3.36 -0.35 -3.11
N LEU A 115 3.14 -0.87 -1.91
CA LEU A 115 2.75 -2.26 -1.68
C LEU A 115 1.42 -2.30 -0.93
N THR A 116 0.44 -3.08 -1.41
CA THR A 116 -0.76 -3.38 -0.62
C THR A 116 -0.65 -4.78 -0.07
N CYS A 117 -0.69 -4.88 1.26
CA CYS A 117 -0.34 -6.09 1.98
C CYS A 117 -1.58 -6.84 2.46
N VAL A 118 -1.46 -8.17 2.52
CA VAL A 118 -2.44 -9.05 3.12
C VAL A 118 -2.07 -9.34 4.58
N LYS A 119 -3.01 -9.92 5.33
CA LYS A 119 -2.82 -10.19 6.76
C LYS A 119 -1.65 -11.14 7.04
N GLU A 120 -1.41 -12.06 6.12
CA GLU A 120 -0.39 -13.09 6.22
C GLU A 120 1.04 -12.55 6.18
N LEU A 121 1.22 -11.26 5.83
CA LEU A 121 2.55 -10.65 5.75
C LEU A 121 3.31 -10.69 7.08
N ASN A 122 2.64 -10.38 8.18
CA ASN A 122 3.28 -10.31 9.50
C ASN A 122 2.25 -10.25 10.62
N ASP A 123 2.67 -10.65 11.82
CA ASP A 123 1.93 -10.43 13.05
C ASP A 123 2.34 -9.09 13.68
N ALA A 124 1.35 -8.32 14.13
CA ALA A 124 1.60 -7.04 14.77
C ALA A 124 2.36 -7.22 16.10
N ARG A 125 3.39 -6.40 16.32
CA ARG A 125 4.10 -6.38 17.60
C ARG A 125 3.16 -6.05 18.76
N TYR A 126 3.37 -6.69 19.89
CA TYR A 126 2.68 -6.29 21.12
C TYR A 126 3.18 -4.91 21.58
N MET A 127 2.28 -4.16 22.19
CA MET A 127 2.62 -2.92 22.86
C MET A 127 3.46 -3.19 24.11
N SER A 128 4.47 -2.36 24.33
CA SER A 128 5.22 -2.35 25.59
C SER A 128 4.73 -1.20 26.49
N VAL A 129 4.90 -1.34 27.81
CA VAL A 129 4.53 -0.27 28.75
C VAL A 129 5.30 1.02 28.43
N GLY A 130 6.61 0.92 28.12
CA GLY A 130 7.40 2.06 27.69
C GLY A 130 6.86 2.70 26.41
N GLY A 131 6.53 1.90 25.40
CA GLY A 131 5.95 2.39 24.13
C GLY A 131 4.62 3.13 24.32
N ILE A 132 3.75 2.65 25.25
CA ILE A 132 2.50 3.33 25.59
C ILE A 132 2.79 4.71 26.22
N MET A 133 3.76 4.81 27.10
CA MET A 133 4.13 6.09 27.72
C MET A 133 4.76 7.04 26.70
N GLU A 134 5.66 6.54 25.85
CA GLU A 134 6.36 7.35 24.85
C GLU A 134 5.47 7.83 23.71
N CYS A 135 4.42 7.10 23.34
CA CYS A 135 3.57 7.47 22.21
C CYS A 135 2.90 8.85 22.35
N TYR A 136 2.73 9.35 23.58
CA TYR A 136 2.21 10.69 23.84
C TYR A 136 3.23 11.79 23.62
N ASN A 137 4.52 11.47 23.65
CA ASN A 137 5.62 12.39 23.36
C ASN A 137 6.02 12.38 21.89
N LYS A 138 5.58 11.37 21.13
CA LYS A 138 5.84 11.28 19.68
C LYS A 138 4.98 12.27 18.91
N PRO A 139 5.51 12.85 17.80
CA PRO A 139 4.79 13.81 16.99
C PRO A 139 3.56 13.17 16.35
N LEU A 140 2.43 13.85 16.47
CA LEU A 140 1.18 13.56 15.77
C LEU A 140 0.74 14.83 15.05
N GLU A 141 0.97 14.89 13.76
CA GLU A 141 0.61 16.03 12.93
C GLU A 141 -0.81 15.88 12.40
N ILE A 142 -1.56 16.98 12.43
CA ILE A 142 -2.93 17.02 11.92
C ILE A 142 -2.95 17.85 10.64
N TYR A 143 -3.35 17.21 9.54
CA TYR A 143 -3.57 17.85 8.25
C TYR A 143 -5.07 18.03 8.01
N ASN A 144 -5.46 19.24 7.64
CA ASN A 144 -6.81 19.61 7.22
C ASN A 144 -6.81 20.01 5.73
N TYR A 145 -7.95 20.33 5.18
CA TYR A 145 -8.07 20.79 3.79
C TYR A 145 -7.19 22.01 3.51
N GLU A 146 -7.18 23.00 4.41
CA GLU A 146 -6.37 24.22 4.26
C GLU A 146 -4.88 23.94 4.19
N THR A 147 -4.38 22.98 4.98
CA THR A 147 -2.96 22.61 4.98
C THR A 147 -2.52 21.85 3.72
N LEU A 148 -3.48 21.25 2.99
CA LEU A 148 -3.22 20.46 1.79
C LEU A 148 -3.51 21.22 0.49
N LYS A 149 -4.34 22.29 0.53
CA LYS A 149 -4.78 23.02 -0.68
C LYS A 149 -3.64 23.75 -1.39
N ASP A 150 -2.63 24.19 -0.66
CA ASP A 150 -1.49 24.95 -1.19
C ASP A 150 -0.44 24.05 -1.87
N ASP A 151 -0.60 22.74 -1.76
CA ASP A 151 0.20 21.79 -2.52
C ASP A 151 -0.39 21.71 -3.95
N PRO A 152 0.24 22.32 -4.97
CA PRO A 152 -0.40 22.48 -6.26
C PRO A 152 -0.78 21.14 -6.84
N PRO A 153 -2.01 20.96 -7.33
CA PRO A 153 -2.31 19.82 -8.18
C PRO A 153 -1.28 19.86 -9.31
N HIS A 154 -0.56 18.81 -9.51
CA HIS A 154 0.52 18.74 -10.51
C HIS A 154 -0.03 19.09 -11.90
N ARG A 155 -0.17 20.39 -12.18
CA ARG A 155 -0.41 21.00 -13.50
C ARG A 155 0.91 21.13 -14.28
N ARG A 156 1.89 20.33 -13.99
CA ARG A 156 3.01 20.20 -14.90
C ARG A 156 2.80 18.92 -15.67
N GLY A 157 2.46 19.18 -16.94
CA GLY A 157 2.35 18.29 -18.04
C GLY A 157 2.52 16.82 -17.68
N TYR A 158 1.58 16.04 -18.09
CA TYR A 158 1.73 14.62 -18.27
C TYR A 158 3.05 14.32 -18.99
N HIS A 159 4.19 14.60 -18.34
CA HIS A 159 5.37 13.83 -18.57
C HIS A 159 5.03 12.48 -17.91
N ARG A 160 4.28 11.70 -18.70
CA ARG A 160 4.39 10.25 -18.61
C ARG A 160 5.89 10.04 -18.47
N PRO A 161 6.43 9.58 -17.30
CA PRO A 161 7.79 9.11 -17.29
C PRO A 161 7.81 8.13 -18.46
N GLU A 162 8.72 8.34 -19.38
CA GLU A 162 8.87 7.52 -20.58
C GLU A 162 8.63 6.11 -20.12
N ARG A 163 7.51 5.52 -20.55
CA ARG A 163 6.96 4.23 -20.16
C ARG A 163 7.70 3.69 -18.94
N LEU A 164 7.03 3.54 -17.79
CA LEU A 164 7.55 2.67 -16.74
C LEU A 164 8.02 1.44 -17.51
N SER A 165 9.30 1.41 -17.84
CA SER A 165 9.83 0.38 -18.71
C SER A 165 9.53 -0.90 -17.95
N HIS A 166 9.13 -1.96 -18.65
CA HIS A 166 8.94 -3.28 -18.05
C HIS A 166 10.16 -3.71 -17.21
N GLU A 167 11.25 -2.98 -17.31
CA GLU A 167 12.48 -3.09 -16.52
C GLU A 167 12.34 -2.68 -15.05
N CYS A 168 11.35 -1.84 -14.67
CA CYS A 168 11.12 -1.48 -13.27
C CYS A 168 10.45 -2.59 -12.46
N VAL A 169 9.82 -3.55 -13.13
CA VAL A 169 9.15 -4.69 -12.48
C VAL A 169 9.62 -5.97 -13.15
N GLN A 170 10.47 -6.72 -12.48
CA GLN A 170 10.92 -8.03 -12.92
C GLN A 170 10.03 -9.09 -12.29
N VAL A 171 9.24 -9.78 -13.10
CA VAL A 171 8.39 -10.88 -12.64
C VAL A 171 9.15 -12.19 -12.77
N LEU A 172 9.42 -12.84 -11.65
CA LEU A 172 9.97 -14.17 -11.58
C LEU A 172 8.84 -15.15 -11.30
N LEU A 173 8.43 -15.90 -12.31
CA LEU A 173 7.50 -17.01 -12.13
C LEU A 173 8.28 -18.17 -11.50
N SER A 174 8.07 -18.43 -10.22
CA SER A 174 8.49 -19.70 -9.63
C SER A 174 7.57 -20.80 -10.18
N PRO A 175 8.10 -21.93 -10.67
CA PRO A 175 7.27 -23.08 -10.92
C PRO A 175 6.79 -23.58 -9.54
N GLY A 176 5.67 -23.04 -9.09
CA GLY A 176 4.93 -23.58 -7.98
C GLY A 176 4.41 -24.95 -8.39
N GLU A 177 4.23 -25.85 -7.45
CA GLU A 177 3.45 -27.08 -7.60
C GLU A 177 1.98 -26.73 -7.90
N GLY A 178 1.74 -26.03 -8.98
CA GLY A 178 0.43 -25.60 -9.46
C GLY A 178 0.08 -26.42 -10.69
N ARG A 179 -1.06 -27.06 -10.64
CA ARG A 179 -1.68 -27.80 -11.74
C ARG A 179 -1.57 -27.00 -13.03
N ARG A 180 -0.95 -27.58 -14.05
CA ARG A 180 -0.94 -27.02 -15.41
C ARG A 180 -2.38 -26.99 -15.91
N TYR A 181 -2.90 -25.81 -16.16
CA TYR A 181 -4.05 -25.66 -17.04
C TYR A 181 -3.52 -25.74 -18.47
N ASP A 182 -3.87 -26.82 -19.17
CA ASP A 182 -3.74 -26.85 -20.62
C ASP A 182 -4.76 -25.86 -21.21
N ASP A 183 -4.32 -25.12 -22.23
CA ASP A 183 -5.11 -24.15 -23.02
C ASP A 183 -6.29 -24.78 -23.79
N GLY A 184 -6.86 -25.84 -23.33
CA GLY A 184 -7.87 -26.61 -24.04
C GLY A 184 -9.08 -27.05 -23.24
N GLY A 185 -9.36 -26.52 -22.06
CA GLY A 185 -10.68 -26.66 -21.41
C GLY A 185 -11.35 -28.05 -21.37
N ARG A 186 -10.60 -29.16 -21.38
CA ARG A 186 -11.14 -30.51 -21.21
C ARG A 186 -10.44 -31.25 -20.09
N ARG A 187 -11.21 -31.54 -19.05
CA ARG A 187 -10.82 -32.53 -18.03
C ARG A 187 -10.63 -33.88 -18.71
N GLN A 188 -9.42 -34.41 -18.73
CA GLN A 188 -9.25 -35.83 -19.00
C GLN A 188 -9.75 -36.62 -17.78
N GLY A 189 -10.87 -37.30 -17.98
CA GLY A 189 -11.46 -38.16 -16.97
C GLY A 189 -10.54 -39.31 -16.63
N ASP A 190 -10.40 -39.52 -15.35
CA ASP A 190 -9.83 -40.71 -14.72
C ASP A 190 -10.62 -41.94 -15.19
N ARG A 191 -10.06 -42.74 -16.08
CA ARG A 191 -10.52 -44.11 -16.34
C ARG A 191 -9.58 -45.01 -15.56
N ARG A 192 -10.10 -45.46 -14.44
CA ARG A 192 -9.60 -46.70 -13.82
C ARG A 192 -10.46 -47.87 -14.32
N GLU A 193 -9.84 -48.79 -14.95
CA GLU A 193 -10.20 -50.20 -14.93
C GLU A 193 -9.39 -50.91 -13.88
#